data_b307e5b854490a45188af3eb21d55c7e
#
_entry.id   b307e5b854490a45188af3eb21d55c7e
#
_cell.length_a   1.000
_cell.length_b   1.000
_cell.length_c   1.000
_cell.angle_alpha   90.00
_cell.angle_beta   90.00
_cell.angle_gamma   90.00
#
_symmetry.space_group_name_H-M   'P 1'
#
loop_
_entity.id
_entity.type
_entity.pdbx_description
1 polymer ?
#
loop_
_entity_poly.entity_id
_entity_poly.type
_entity_poly.pdbx_seq_one_letter_code
_entity_poly.pdbx_strand_id
1 'polypeptide(L)'
;MERRYEARLDELLDDAEVRPSLLRGLLPRLETFLEPFVASMCCAEQRTNAHHYVSGLLSDLASKDAESIAYLHDRERQGIQKFIGQADWDHKPLIQELARQVGRRLGEPGGILVFDPSAFVKAGQKSVGVQRQWCGRLGKVENCQVGVFMGYVSHTGHALVDCRLYLPKEWAKDKKRRQEAGVPKETRFATRHELALAMLDEQGPLLPHRWVTGDDEMGRSSWFRQQLRQRKERYLLAVPSNTLIRDLLAEPAYPGHGRRRRGPFVRVDAWCAALAQEDWQTIEVRDGEKGPLVTEVAWTLVQAKSEGKVSQAVESLLVFREEQSDGTVKHDYLLSNEIASDPPVEMAWVYKGEHRIEECLKTAKSEAGMADYQVRTWEGWHHHICLSLLATWFLGEETRRGKNTDSRPDAAAVASADCWLAQPGAEGSHAGTDVSHRHPPTPPQRGGPSLPLATTQTLASSSL
;
A
#
# COMPACT_ATOMS: atom_id res chain seq x y z
N MET A 1 2.41 -15.47 -38.20
CA MET A 1 1.80 -15.10 -36.91
C MET A 1 2.46 -13.89 -36.30
N GLU A 2 3.77 -13.83 -36.26
CA GLU A 2 4.57 -12.72 -35.68
C GLU A 2 4.21 -11.32 -36.23
N ARG A 3 4.17 -11.14 -37.57
CA ARG A 3 3.81 -9.83 -38.18
C ARG A 3 2.40 -9.32 -37.81
N ARG A 4 1.43 -10.20 -37.58
CA ARG A 4 0.08 -9.78 -37.14
C ARG A 4 0.06 -9.39 -35.66
N TYR A 5 0.90 -10.01 -34.86
CA TYR A 5 1.06 -9.68 -33.45
C TYR A 5 1.75 -8.31 -33.28
N GLU A 6 2.85 -8.08 -34.04
CA GLU A 6 3.55 -6.79 -34.04
C GLU A 6 2.64 -5.64 -34.50
N ALA A 7 1.90 -5.82 -35.62
CA ALA A 7 0.96 -4.81 -36.10
C ALA A 7 -0.17 -4.53 -35.10
N ARG A 8 -0.68 -5.56 -34.40
CA ARG A 8 -1.71 -5.39 -33.37
C ARG A 8 -1.15 -4.72 -32.11
N LEU A 9 0.10 -5.02 -31.76
CA LEU A 9 0.78 -4.35 -30.65
C LEU A 9 1.00 -2.87 -30.96
N ASP A 10 1.46 -2.54 -32.18
CA ASP A 10 1.66 -1.17 -32.62
C ASP A 10 0.34 -0.37 -32.62
N GLU A 11 -0.78 -0.96 -33.11
CA GLU A 11 -2.12 -0.35 -33.03
C GLU A 11 -2.54 -0.09 -31.57
N LEU A 12 -2.34 -1.04 -30.67
CA LEU A 12 -2.70 -0.89 -29.24
C LEU A 12 -1.83 0.16 -28.54
N LEU A 13 -0.57 0.30 -28.96
CA LEU A 13 0.34 1.28 -28.39
C LEU A 13 0.05 2.69 -28.90
N ASP A 14 -0.34 2.82 -30.17
CA ASP A 14 -0.80 4.09 -30.76
C ASP A 14 -2.11 4.56 -30.09
N ASP A 15 -3.08 3.64 -29.91
CA ASP A 15 -4.34 3.93 -29.21
C ASP A 15 -4.12 4.34 -27.74
N ALA A 16 -3.11 3.78 -27.11
CA ALA A 16 -2.76 4.08 -25.70
C ALA A 16 -1.78 5.26 -25.56
N GLU A 17 -1.36 5.89 -26.66
CA GLU A 17 -0.32 6.95 -26.69
C GLU A 17 1.02 6.51 -26.04
N VAL A 18 1.31 5.20 -26.04
CA VAL A 18 2.53 4.62 -25.44
C VAL A 18 3.58 4.40 -26.52
N ARG A 19 4.75 4.99 -26.34
CA ARG A 19 5.87 4.78 -27.27
C ARG A 19 6.38 3.33 -27.21
N PRO A 20 6.50 2.60 -28.33
CA PRO A 20 7.03 1.22 -28.36
C PRO A 20 8.39 1.07 -27.67
N SER A 21 9.22 2.13 -27.68
CA SER A 21 10.51 2.15 -26.99
C SER A 21 10.44 1.98 -25.47
N LEU A 22 9.31 2.36 -24.86
CA LEU A 22 9.11 2.20 -23.40
C LEU A 22 8.93 0.73 -23.02
N LEU A 23 8.37 -0.09 -23.90
CA LEU A 23 8.16 -1.52 -23.66
C LEU A 23 9.39 -2.36 -24.03
N ARG A 24 10.36 -1.82 -24.77
CA ARG A 24 11.59 -2.54 -25.08
C ARG A 24 12.31 -2.95 -23.77
N GLY A 25 12.66 -4.24 -23.70
CA GLY A 25 13.34 -4.79 -22.53
C GLY A 25 12.46 -4.96 -21.28
N LEU A 26 11.12 -4.96 -21.41
CA LEU A 26 10.20 -5.19 -20.31
C LEU A 26 10.45 -6.55 -19.62
N LEU A 27 10.56 -7.62 -20.40
CA LEU A 27 10.81 -8.96 -19.85
C LEU A 27 12.16 -9.08 -19.13
N PRO A 28 13.31 -8.64 -19.68
CA PRO A 28 14.56 -8.58 -18.94
C PRO A 28 14.49 -7.75 -17.65
N ARG A 29 13.73 -6.64 -17.66
CA ARG A 29 13.53 -5.85 -16.44
C ARG A 29 12.69 -6.59 -15.39
N LEU A 30 11.65 -7.31 -15.82
CA LEU A 30 10.85 -8.16 -14.94
C LEU A 30 11.71 -9.27 -14.31
N GLU A 31 12.58 -9.92 -15.11
CA GLU A 31 13.52 -10.91 -14.61
C GLU A 31 14.43 -10.33 -13.53
N THR A 32 15.11 -9.21 -13.81
CA THR A 32 15.97 -8.52 -12.84
C THR A 32 15.19 -8.04 -11.60
N PHE A 33 13.96 -7.57 -11.79
CA PHE A 33 13.09 -7.15 -10.69
C PHE A 33 12.76 -8.32 -9.75
N LEU A 34 12.49 -9.51 -10.29
CA LEU A 34 12.09 -10.68 -9.51
C LEU A 34 13.26 -11.37 -8.79
N GLU A 35 14.51 -11.21 -9.24
CA GLU A 35 15.68 -11.87 -8.65
C GLU A 35 15.74 -11.81 -7.11
N PRO A 36 15.63 -10.63 -6.44
CA PRO A 36 15.71 -10.55 -4.99
C PRO A 36 14.55 -11.24 -4.27
N PHE A 37 13.39 -11.33 -4.90
CA PHE A 37 12.22 -11.99 -4.34
C PHE A 37 12.34 -13.50 -4.40
N VAL A 38 12.73 -14.05 -5.56
CA VAL A 38 12.82 -15.49 -5.76
C VAL A 38 14.09 -16.12 -5.16
N ALA A 39 15.00 -15.31 -4.63
CA ALA A 39 16.25 -15.77 -4.00
C ALA A 39 15.99 -16.73 -2.81
N SER A 40 14.88 -16.58 -2.10
CA SER A 40 14.48 -17.46 -1.00
C SER A 40 13.89 -18.79 -1.45
N MET A 41 13.58 -18.97 -2.74
CA MET A 41 13.02 -20.21 -3.29
C MET A 41 14.11 -21.29 -3.43
N CYS A 42 13.81 -22.50 -2.99
CA CYS A 42 14.81 -23.55 -2.81
C CYS A 42 15.37 -24.14 -4.11
N CYS A 43 14.64 -24.10 -5.24
CA CYS A 43 15.07 -24.72 -6.48
C CYS A 43 14.79 -23.85 -7.73
N ALA A 44 15.53 -24.14 -8.81
CA ALA A 44 15.40 -23.43 -10.08
C ALA A 44 13.98 -23.52 -10.65
N GLU A 45 13.30 -24.66 -10.51
CA GLU A 45 11.94 -24.85 -11.01
C GLU A 45 10.95 -23.89 -10.34
N GLN A 46 11.03 -23.70 -9.01
CA GLN A 46 10.19 -22.74 -8.29
C GLN A 46 10.44 -21.32 -8.79
N ARG A 47 11.69 -20.93 -8.97
CA ARG A 47 12.06 -19.59 -9.50
C ARG A 47 11.50 -19.37 -10.89
N THR A 48 11.69 -20.34 -11.79
CA THR A 48 11.14 -20.28 -13.16
C THR A 48 9.62 -20.19 -13.16
N ASN A 49 8.94 -20.98 -12.32
CA ASN A 49 7.48 -20.94 -12.21
C ASN A 49 7.00 -19.60 -11.63
N ALA A 50 7.73 -18.99 -10.70
CA ALA A 50 7.42 -17.64 -10.19
C ALA A 50 7.52 -16.59 -11.30
N HIS A 51 8.57 -16.62 -12.12
CA HIS A 51 8.72 -15.74 -13.29
C HIS A 51 7.56 -15.92 -14.28
N HIS A 52 7.24 -17.16 -14.67
CA HIS A 52 6.12 -17.43 -15.58
C HIS A 52 4.79 -16.97 -14.98
N TYR A 53 4.57 -17.19 -13.68
CA TYR A 53 3.34 -16.82 -13.05
C TYR A 53 3.16 -15.29 -13.00
N VAL A 54 4.18 -14.55 -12.58
CA VAL A 54 4.13 -13.08 -12.54
C VAL A 54 4.01 -12.49 -13.94
N SER A 55 4.75 -13.01 -14.92
CA SER A 55 4.62 -12.61 -16.33
C SER A 55 3.19 -12.85 -16.86
N GLY A 56 2.60 -14.02 -16.53
CA GLY A 56 1.21 -14.32 -16.90
C GLY A 56 0.19 -13.43 -16.22
N LEU A 57 0.42 -13.02 -14.96
CA LEU A 57 -0.43 -12.05 -14.26
C LEU A 57 -0.39 -10.66 -14.93
N LEU A 58 0.72 -10.31 -15.57
CA LEU A 58 0.93 -9.04 -16.27
C LEU A 58 0.53 -9.08 -17.75
N SER A 59 0.17 -10.25 -18.28
CA SER A 59 -0.24 -10.42 -19.67
C SER A 59 -1.68 -9.94 -19.92
N ASP A 60 -2.08 -9.92 -21.19
CA ASP A 60 -3.43 -9.61 -21.67
C ASP A 60 -4.40 -10.81 -21.67
N LEU A 61 -4.06 -11.90 -20.97
CA LEU A 61 -4.93 -13.06 -20.83
C LEU A 61 -6.31 -12.67 -20.30
N ALA A 62 -7.37 -13.11 -20.94
CA ALA A 62 -8.76 -12.89 -20.51
C ALA A 62 -9.07 -13.55 -19.12
N SER A 63 -8.35 -14.63 -18.79
CA SER A 63 -8.36 -15.27 -17.46
C SER A 63 -6.93 -15.55 -17.05
N LYS A 64 -6.49 -14.96 -15.96
CA LYS A 64 -5.10 -15.08 -15.45
C LYS A 64 -4.98 -16.21 -14.42
N ASP A 65 -5.61 -17.35 -14.70
CA ASP A 65 -5.51 -18.52 -13.85
C ASP A 65 -4.28 -19.40 -14.20
N ALA A 66 -3.97 -20.35 -13.32
CA ALA A 66 -2.77 -21.18 -13.45
C ALA A 66 -2.73 -22.00 -14.74
N GLU A 67 -3.88 -22.36 -15.31
CA GLU A 67 -3.96 -23.12 -16.57
C GLU A 67 -3.65 -22.24 -17.77
N SER A 68 -4.30 -21.08 -17.87
CA SER A 68 -4.07 -20.11 -18.94
C SER A 68 -2.63 -19.60 -18.95
N ILE A 69 -2.07 -19.34 -17.76
CA ILE A 69 -0.66 -18.93 -17.59
C ILE A 69 0.30 -20.05 -18.03
N ALA A 70 0.01 -21.30 -17.71
CA ALA A 70 0.84 -22.43 -18.16
C ALA A 70 0.89 -22.52 -19.69
N TYR A 71 -0.26 -22.39 -20.35
CA TYR A 71 -0.35 -22.43 -21.82
C TYR A 71 0.35 -21.24 -22.49
N LEU A 72 0.31 -20.06 -21.89
CA LEU A 72 1.04 -18.89 -22.39
C LEU A 72 2.54 -19.15 -22.50
N HIS A 73 3.09 -19.99 -21.63
CA HIS A 73 4.52 -20.33 -21.55
C HIS A 73 4.88 -21.72 -22.12
N ASP A 74 3.99 -22.32 -22.92
CA ASP A 74 4.17 -23.69 -23.45
C ASP A 74 4.51 -24.72 -22.37
N ARG A 75 3.88 -24.60 -21.21
CA ARG A 75 4.08 -25.49 -20.04
C ARG A 75 2.84 -26.32 -19.77
N GLU A 76 3.09 -27.48 -19.16
CA GLU A 76 1.98 -28.29 -18.62
C GLU A 76 1.33 -27.57 -17.42
N ARG A 77 0.00 -27.50 -17.42
CA ARG A 77 -0.79 -26.86 -16.35
C ARG A 77 -0.46 -27.39 -14.95
N GLN A 78 -0.14 -28.70 -14.84
CA GLN A 78 0.13 -29.34 -13.55
C GLN A 78 1.33 -28.71 -12.82
N GLY A 79 2.37 -28.28 -13.54
CA GLY A 79 3.56 -27.63 -12.96
C GLY A 79 3.18 -26.32 -12.26
N ILE A 80 2.49 -25.42 -12.95
CA ILE A 80 2.05 -24.13 -12.40
C ILE A 80 0.98 -24.30 -11.32
N GLN A 81 0.00 -25.22 -11.51
CA GLN A 81 -1.02 -25.51 -10.50
C GLN A 81 -0.41 -26.05 -9.20
N LYS A 82 0.59 -26.95 -9.31
CA LYS A 82 1.33 -27.48 -8.15
C LYS A 82 2.15 -26.37 -7.49
N PHE A 83 2.85 -25.56 -8.26
CA PHE A 83 3.65 -24.44 -7.77
C PHE A 83 2.82 -23.46 -6.93
N ILE A 84 1.66 -23.05 -7.43
CA ILE A 84 0.83 -22.07 -6.74
C ILE A 84 0.00 -22.67 -5.58
N GLY A 85 -0.45 -23.93 -5.72
CA GLY A 85 -1.43 -24.53 -4.82
C GLY A 85 -0.89 -25.48 -3.77
N GLN A 86 0.31 -26.06 -3.98
CA GLN A 86 0.81 -27.21 -3.19
C GLN A 86 2.31 -27.18 -2.91
N ALA A 87 3.10 -26.38 -3.66
CA ALA A 87 4.55 -26.36 -3.47
C ALA A 87 4.89 -25.69 -2.12
N ASP A 88 5.86 -26.28 -1.44
CA ASP A 88 6.35 -25.80 -0.15
C ASP A 88 7.37 -24.67 -0.38
N TRP A 89 6.90 -23.42 -0.47
CA TRP A 89 7.72 -22.22 -0.43
C TRP A 89 7.07 -21.15 0.43
N ASP A 90 7.87 -20.42 1.18
CA ASP A 90 7.37 -19.39 2.09
C ASP A 90 7.21 -18.06 1.37
N HIS A 91 6.01 -17.50 1.40
CA HIS A 91 5.70 -16.18 0.84
C HIS A 91 6.20 -15.01 1.71
N LYS A 92 6.46 -15.23 3.00
CA LYS A 92 6.82 -14.15 3.93
C LYS A 92 8.12 -13.43 3.58
N PRO A 93 9.22 -14.12 3.19
CA PRO A 93 10.43 -13.44 2.73
C PRO A 93 10.19 -12.52 1.53
N LEU A 94 9.28 -12.88 0.60
CA LEU A 94 8.93 -12.08 -0.56
C LEU A 94 8.18 -10.80 -0.12
N ILE A 95 7.22 -10.94 0.77
CA ILE A 95 6.48 -9.80 1.35
C ILE A 95 7.43 -8.85 2.11
N GLN A 96 8.36 -9.41 2.88
CA GLN A 96 9.34 -8.61 3.60
C GLN A 96 10.29 -7.86 2.65
N GLU A 97 10.72 -8.50 1.55
CA GLU A 97 11.52 -7.81 0.53
C GLU A 97 10.70 -6.74 -0.19
N LEU A 98 9.41 -6.99 -0.47
CA LEU A 98 8.51 -5.99 -1.03
C LEU A 98 8.43 -4.74 -0.11
N ALA A 99 8.21 -4.94 1.20
CA ALA A 99 8.20 -3.85 2.16
C ALA A 99 9.52 -3.06 2.18
N ARG A 100 10.67 -3.76 2.12
CA ARG A 100 11.99 -3.10 2.04
C ARG A 100 12.15 -2.29 0.75
N GLN A 101 11.72 -2.82 -0.38
CA GLN A 101 11.81 -2.10 -1.67
C GLN A 101 10.91 -0.88 -1.68
N VAL A 102 9.67 -1.00 -1.22
CA VAL A 102 8.74 0.13 -1.09
C VAL A 102 9.32 1.18 -0.15
N GLY A 103 9.84 0.78 1.02
CA GLY A 103 10.47 1.71 1.97
C GLY A 103 11.70 2.42 1.40
N ARG A 104 12.51 1.75 0.56
CA ARG A 104 13.67 2.38 -0.10
C ARG A 104 13.27 3.32 -1.25
N ARG A 105 12.21 2.99 -1.99
CA ARG A 105 11.81 3.71 -3.20
C ARG A 105 10.85 4.86 -2.93
N LEU A 106 9.90 4.64 -2.03
CA LEU A 106 8.83 5.59 -1.72
C LEU A 106 8.93 6.16 -0.31
N GLY A 107 9.77 5.58 0.56
CA GLY A 107 9.83 5.92 1.98
C GLY A 107 10.16 7.38 2.23
N GLU A 108 9.32 8.04 3.01
CA GLU A 108 9.50 9.42 3.47
C GLU A 108 8.98 9.59 4.89
N PRO A 109 9.50 10.55 5.68
CA PRO A 109 9.05 10.77 7.05
C PRO A 109 7.56 11.09 7.20
N GLY A 110 6.95 11.67 6.16
CA GLY A 110 5.51 11.99 6.09
C GLY A 110 4.64 10.88 5.52
N GLY A 111 5.21 9.69 5.24
CA GLY A 111 4.50 8.57 4.63
C GLY A 111 3.26 8.12 5.41
N ILE A 112 2.35 7.45 4.71
CA ILE A 112 1.05 7.02 5.23
C ILE A 112 0.94 5.51 5.06
N LEU A 113 0.62 4.79 6.13
CA LEU A 113 0.17 3.40 6.07
C LEU A 113 -1.36 3.36 5.98
N VAL A 114 -1.87 2.61 5.02
CA VAL A 114 -3.32 2.51 4.75
C VAL A 114 -3.75 1.06 4.95
N PHE A 115 -4.80 0.84 5.75
CA PHE A 115 -5.41 -0.48 5.92
C PHE A 115 -6.79 -0.52 5.27
N ASP A 116 -6.97 -1.45 4.32
CA ASP A 116 -8.21 -1.62 3.57
C ASP A 116 -8.60 -3.10 3.48
N PRO A 117 -9.72 -3.52 4.10
CA PRO A 117 -10.29 -4.84 3.90
C PRO A 117 -10.99 -4.96 2.56
N SER A 118 -10.51 -5.83 1.67
CA SER A 118 -11.07 -5.97 0.33
C SER A 118 -11.61 -7.36 0.06
N ALA A 119 -12.82 -7.43 -0.54
CA ALA A 119 -13.54 -8.67 -0.77
C ALA A 119 -13.34 -9.24 -2.19
N PHE A 120 -13.30 -10.59 -2.26
CA PHE A 120 -13.21 -11.38 -3.49
C PHE A 120 -14.41 -12.32 -3.55
N VAL A 121 -15.34 -12.07 -4.47
CA VAL A 121 -16.55 -12.89 -4.66
C VAL A 121 -16.17 -14.28 -5.14
N LYS A 122 -16.77 -15.31 -4.58
CA LYS A 122 -16.54 -16.73 -4.93
C LYS A 122 -17.87 -17.47 -5.11
N ALA A 123 -17.98 -18.25 -6.17
CA ALA A 123 -19.16 -19.07 -6.44
C ALA A 123 -19.28 -20.29 -5.49
N GLY A 124 -18.12 -20.88 -5.11
CA GLY A 124 -18.07 -22.12 -4.32
C GLY A 124 -17.93 -21.87 -2.82
N GLN A 125 -18.05 -22.96 -2.03
CA GLN A 125 -17.96 -22.95 -0.57
C GLN A 125 -16.66 -23.55 -0.02
N LYS A 126 -15.78 -24.08 -0.89
CA LYS A 126 -14.59 -24.82 -0.47
C LYS A 126 -13.30 -23.97 -0.35
N SER A 127 -13.31 -22.76 -0.92
CA SER A 127 -12.14 -21.87 -0.81
C SER A 127 -11.94 -21.45 0.64
N VAL A 128 -10.70 -21.44 1.09
CA VAL A 128 -10.34 -21.07 2.46
C VAL A 128 -10.90 -19.69 2.83
N GLY A 129 -11.52 -19.54 4.00
CA GLY A 129 -12.06 -18.27 4.47
C GLY A 129 -13.34 -17.80 3.76
N VAL A 130 -13.87 -18.56 2.77
CA VAL A 130 -15.10 -18.17 2.07
C VAL A 130 -16.33 -18.30 2.98
N GLN A 131 -17.14 -17.26 3.01
CA GLN A 131 -18.37 -17.21 3.76
C GLN A 131 -19.31 -16.12 3.21
N ARG A 132 -20.61 -16.20 3.50
CA ARG A 132 -21.53 -15.08 3.31
C ARG A 132 -21.20 -13.99 4.32
N GLN A 133 -20.63 -12.90 3.86
CA GLN A 133 -20.23 -11.76 4.65
C GLN A 133 -20.38 -10.46 3.85
N TRP A 134 -20.26 -9.32 4.50
CA TRP A 134 -20.37 -8.03 3.83
C TRP A 134 -19.29 -7.88 2.75
N CYS A 135 -19.74 -7.55 1.55
CA CYS A 135 -18.90 -7.26 0.40
C CYS A 135 -19.04 -5.78 0.04
N GLY A 136 -18.11 -4.93 0.49
CA GLY A 136 -18.17 -3.48 0.29
C GLY A 136 -18.35 -3.09 -1.19
N ARG A 137 -17.59 -3.74 -2.11
CA ARG A 137 -17.72 -3.51 -3.56
C ARG A 137 -19.14 -3.69 -4.10
N LEU A 138 -19.93 -4.59 -3.53
CA LEU A 138 -21.31 -4.90 -3.98
C LEU A 138 -22.37 -4.24 -3.10
N GLY A 139 -21.99 -3.61 -1.99
CA GLY A 139 -22.92 -3.02 -1.04
C GLY A 139 -23.91 -4.00 -0.41
N LYS A 140 -23.59 -5.31 -0.36
CA LYS A 140 -24.47 -6.38 0.14
C LYS A 140 -23.70 -7.54 0.76
N VAL A 141 -24.42 -8.40 1.48
CA VAL A 141 -23.88 -9.67 1.97
C VAL A 141 -23.78 -10.66 0.81
N GLU A 142 -22.57 -11.11 0.50
CA GLU A 142 -22.26 -12.02 -0.59
C GLU A 142 -21.31 -13.12 -0.16
N ASN A 143 -21.24 -14.22 -0.93
CA ASN A 143 -20.28 -15.30 -0.70
C ASN A 143 -18.89 -14.85 -1.17
N CYS A 144 -18.03 -14.51 -0.25
CA CYS A 144 -16.71 -13.94 -0.58
C CYS A 144 -15.62 -14.34 0.43
N GLN A 145 -14.38 -14.20 -0.01
CA GLN A 145 -13.20 -14.14 0.85
C GLN A 145 -12.86 -12.66 1.09
N VAL A 146 -12.23 -12.36 2.23
CA VAL A 146 -11.77 -11.00 2.53
C VAL A 146 -10.28 -11.05 2.85
N GLY A 147 -9.49 -10.25 2.14
CA GLY A 147 -8.11 -9.93 2.49
C GLY A 147 -8.07 -8.58 3.17
N VAL A 148 -7.30 -8.46 4.25
CA VAL A 148 -6.94 -7.18 4.85
C VAL A 148 -5.62 -6.75 4.24
N PHE A 149 -5.62 -5.66 3.49
CA PHE A 149 -4.46 -5.13 2.79
C PHE A 149 -3.79 -4.03 3.61
N MET A 150 -2.49 -3.95 3.48
CA MET A 150 -1.66 -2.85 3.94
C MET A 150 -1.06 -2.17 2.72
N GLY A 151 -1.32 -0.88 2.56
CA GLY A 151 -0.72 -0.03 1.54
C GLY A 151 0.21 1.02 2.15
N TYR A 152 1.09 1.56 1.31
CA TYR A 152 1.96 2.68 1.62
C TYR A 152 1.74 3.81 0.62
N VAL A 153 1.62 5.04 1.11
CA VAL A 153 1.43 6.24 0.29
C VAL A 153 2.46 7.29 0.68
N SER A 154 3.07 7.91 -0.33
CA SER A 154 3.96 9.05 -0.21
C SER A 154 3.65 10.11 -1.28
N HIS A 155 4.34 11.23 -1.26
CA HIS A 155 4.24 12.25 -2.31
C HIS A 155 4.70 11.72 -3.68
N THR A 156 5.64 10.78 -3.68
CA THR A 156 6.24 10.22 -4.90
C THR A 156 5.49 9.01 -5.46
N GLY A 157 4.57 8.42 -4.71
CA GLY A 157 3.79 7.28 -5.20
C GLY A 157 3.11 6.46 -4.10
N HIS A 158 2.57 5.32 -4.50
CA HIS A 158 1.87 4.40 -3.59
C HIS A 158 2.12 2.95 -4.00
N ALA A 159 1.93 2.02 -3.07
CA ALA A 159 2.06 0.59 -3.30
C ALA A 159 1.23 -0.22 -2.30
N LEU A 160 0.76 -1.40 -2.70
CA LEU A 160 0.33 -2.43 -1.76
C LEU A 160 1.57 -3.17 -1.24
N VAL A 161 1.62 -3.43 0.07
CA VAL A 161 2.81 -3.97 0.74
C VAL A 161 2.58 -5.37 1.31
N ASP A 162 1.45 -5.60 1.96
CA ASP A 162 1.12 -6.89 2.59
C ASP A 162 -0.38 -7.16 2.47
N CYS A 163 -0.77 -8.42 2.63
CA CYS A 163 -2.16 -8.83 2.71
C CYS A 163 -2.31 -10.07 3.60
N ARG A 164 -3.32 -10.06 4.46
CA ARG A 164 -3.65 -11.20 5.33
C ARG A 164 -5.07 -11.67 5.06
N LEU A 165 -5.23 -12.98 4.89
CA LEU A 165 -6.56 -13.58 4.72
C LEU A 165 -7.33 -13.50 6.04
N TYR A 166 -8.49 -12.88 6.01
CA TYR A 166 -9.43 -12.93 7.12
C TYR A 166 -10.10 -14.31 7.15
N LEU A 167 -9.90 -15.05 8.24
CA LEU A 167 -10.54 -16.33 8.49
C LEU A 167 -11.74 -16.11 9.41
N PRO A 168 -13.00 -16.17 8.90
CA PRO A 168 -14.19 -15.96 9.71
C PRO A 168 -14.25 -16.88 10.93
N LYS A 169 -14.93 -16.45 11.99
CA LYS A 169 -14.98 -17.14 13.28
C LYS A 169 -15.50 -18.58 13.17
N GLU A 170 -16.45 -18.81 12.28
CA GLU A 170 -17.00 -20.13 11.97
C GLU A 170 -15.95 -21.05 11.34
N TRP A 171 -15.15 -20.51 10.41
CA TRP A 171 -14.00 -21.20 9.82
C TRP A 171 -12.96 -21.56 10.88
N ALA A 172 -12.63 -20.60 11.75
CA ALA A 172 -11.62 -20.81 12.77
C ALA A 172 -12.00 -21.96 13.74
N LYS A 173 -13.28 -22.22 13.94
CA LYS A 173 -13.82 -23.29 14.79
C LYS A 173 -13.96 -24.64 14.07
N ASP A 174 -14.12 -24.66 12.74
CA ASP A 174 -14.35 -25.87 11.96
C ASP A 174 -13.03 -26.58 11.63
N LYS A 175 -12.66 -27.53 12.49
CA LYS A 175 -11.41 -28.31 12.34
C LYS A 175 -11.34 -29.06 11.02
N LYS A 176 -12.47 -29.59 10.51
CA LYS A 176 -12.52 -30.36 9.26
C LYS A 176 -12.25 -29.47 8.06
N ARG A 177 -12.98 -28.35 7.94
CA ARG A 177 -12.74 -27.36 6.86
C ARG A 177 -11.31 -26.82 6.87
N ARG A 178 -10.77 -26.51 8.04
CA ARG A 178 -9.39 -26.05 8.19
C ARG A 178 -8.38 -27.07 7.68
N GLN A 179 -8.55 -28.34 8.04
CA GLN A 179 -7.68 -29.42 7.58
C GLN A 179 -7.77 -29.63 6.06
N GLU A 180 -9.01 -29.64 5.51
CA GLU A 180 -9.23 -29.78 4.06
C GLU A 180 -8.63 -28.61 3.26
N ALA A 181 -8.59 -27.41 3.83
CA ALA A 181 -8.04 -26.22 3.20
C ALA A 181 -6.54 -25.99 3.53
N GLY A 182 -5.89 -26.88 4.28
CA GLY A 182 -4.49 -26.75 4.67
C GLY A 182 -4.19 -25.57 5.61
N VAL A 183 -5.17 -25.11 6.42
CA VAL A 183 -4.94 -24.03 7.37
C VAL A 183 -4.00 -24.52 8.49
N PRO A 184 -2.86 -23.84 8.73
CA PRO A 184 -1.92 -24.21 9.77
C PRO A 184 -2.57 -24.36 11.13
N LYS A 185 -2.13 -25.34 11.93
CA LYS A 185 -2.74 -25.68 13.23
C LYS A 185 -2.65 -24.53 14.23
N GLU A 186 -1.56 -23.76 14.16
CA GLU A 186 -1.26 -22.59 15.00
C GLU A 186 -2.10 -21.36 14.64
N THR A 187 -2.67 -21.29 13.43
CA THR A 187 -3.52 -20.19 13.01
C THR A 187 -4.76 -20.08 13.90
N ARG A 188 -4.88 -18.99 14.63
CA ARG A 188 -6.03 -18.70 15.48
C ARG A 188 -6.98 -17.72 14.79
N PHE A 189 -8.20 -17.61 15.33
CA PHE A 189 -9.10 -16.54 14.93
C PHE A 189 -8.45 -15.19 15.26
N ALA A 190 -8.42 -14.32 14.26
CA ALA A 190 -8.04 -12.92 14.41
C ALA A 190 -9.08 -12.04 13.72
N THR A 191 -9.42 -10.93 14.34
CA THR A 191 -10.24 -9.89 13.74
C THR A 191 -9.45 -9.18 12.63
N ARG A 192 -10.13 -8.47 11.73
CA ARG A 192 -9.46 -7.68 10.69
C ARG A 192 -8.52 -6.62 11.28
N HIS A 193 -8.91 -6.03 12.41
CA HIS A 193 -8.07 -5.09 13.17
C HIS A 193 -6.79 -5.75 13.73
N GLU A 194 -6.88 -6.96 14.27
CA GLU A 194 -5.71 -7.72 14.75
C GLU A 194 -4.78 -8.10 13.60
N LEU A 195 -5.32 -8.44 12.42
CA LEU A 195 -4.53 -8.69 11.22
C LEU A 195 -3.81 -7.41 10.74
N ALA A 196 -4.49 -6.25 10.75
CA ALA A 196 -3.88 -4.97 10.43
C ALA A 196 -2.74 -4.62 11.38
N LEU A 197 -2.94 -4.80 12.70
CA LEU A 197 -1.89 -4.55 13.70
C LEU A 197 -0.70 -5.51 13.55
N ALA A 198 -0.94 -6.78 13.20
CA ALA A 198 0.14 -7.72 12.95
C ALA A 198 0.99 -7.30 11.74
N MET A 199 0.37 -6.83 10.65
CA MET A 199 1.11 -6.28 9.50
C MET A 199 1.87 -5.00 9.88
N LEU A 200 1.26 -4.11 10.67
CA LEU A 200 1.92 -2.91 11.18
C LEU A 200 3.17 -3.27 12.01
N ASP A 201 3.05 -4.22 12.94
CA ASP A 201 4.14 -4.64 13.80
C ASP A 201 5.28 -5.34 13.01
N GLU A 202 4.96 -6.08 11.93
CA GLU A 202 5.92 -6.81 11.12
C GLU A 202 6.57 -5.94 10.03
N GLN A 203 5.80 -5.14 9.30
CA GLN A 203 6.26 -4.40 8.12
C GLN A 203 6.49 -2.91 8.39
N GLY A 204 5.78 -2.32 9.37
CA GLY A 204 5.89 -0.91 9.71
C GLY A 204 7.32 -0.41 9.96
N PRO A 205 8.19 -1.17 10.65
CA PRO A 205 9.60 -0.77 10.83
C PRO A 205 10.41 -0.63 9.54
N LEU A 206 9.97 -1.23 8.43
CA LEU A 206 10.62 -1.14 7.11
C LEU A 206 10.13 0.05 6.28
N LEU A 207 9.06 0.69 6.70
CA LEU A 207 8.33 1.71 5.98
C LEU A 207 8.32 3.02 6.77
N PRO A 208 9.22 3.97 6.47
CA PRO A 208 9.17 5.29 7.11
C PRO A 208 7.79 5.91 6.94
N HIS A 209 7.09 6.18 8.05
CA HIS A 209 5.74 6.73 8.00
C HIS A 209 5.46 7.61 9.22
N ARG A 210 4.47 8.45 9.09
CA ARG A 210 3.98 9.34 10.14
C ARG A 210 2.53 9.06 10.49
N TRP A 211 1.76 8.49 9.56
CA TRP A 211 0.32 8.34 9.67
C TRP A 211 -0.14 6.92 9.39
N VAL A 212 -1.17 6.53 10.09
CA VAL A 212 -1.98 5.34 9.82
C VAL A 212 -3.39 5.80 9.47
N THR A 213 -3.94 5.32 8.35
CA THR A 213 -5.31 5.58 7.95
C THR A 213 -6.03 4.29 7.53
N GLY A 214 -7.32 4.36 7.33
CA GLY A 214 -8.17 3.27 6.88
C GLY A 214 -9.63 3.64 6.92
N ASP A 215 -10.44 2.79 6.30
CA ASP A 215 -11.87 2.97 6.11
C ASP A 215 -12.69 3.01 7.42
N ASP A 216 -14.00 3.16 7.28
CA ASP A 216 -14.93 3.23 8.41
C ASP A 216 -15.02 1.92 9.22
N GLU A 217 -14.64 0.79 8.63
CA GLU A 217 -14.50 -0.47 9.38
C GLU A 217 -13.33 -0.39 10.34
N MET A 218 -12.19 0.19 9.92
CA MET A 218 -11.01 0.36 10.77
C MET A 218 -11.27 1.38 11.87
N GLY A 219 -11.79 2.56 11.54
CA GLY A 219 -11.96 3.64 12.50
C GLY A 219 -13.11 3.45 13.48
N ARG A 220 -14.13 2.66 13.16
CA ARG A 220 -15.26 2.33 14.05
C ARG A 220 -14.80 1.74 15.37
N SER A 221 -13.74 0.94 15.37
CA SER A 221 -13.25 0.23 16.56
C SER A 221 -12.48 1.13 17.49
N SER A 222 -13.05 1.44 18.65
CA SER A 222 -12.34 2.16 19.73
C SER A 222 -11.13 1.39 20.25
N TRP A 223 -11.20 0.06 20.22
CA TRP A 223 -10.09 -0.81 20.57
C TRP A 223 -8.92 -0.65 19.60
N PHE A 224 -9.18 -0.64 18.29
CA PHE A 224 -8.13 -0.46 17.29
C PHE A 224 -7.43 0.89 17.44
N ARG A 225 -8.20 2.00 17.56
CA ARG A 225 -7.65 3.33 17.83
C ARG A 225 -6.82 3.37 19.13
N GLN A 226 -7.23 2.63 20.18
CA GLN A 226 -6.45 2.50 21.40
C GLN A 226 -5.15 1.74 21.17
N GLN A 227 -5.16 0.64 20.39
CA GLN A 227 -3.97 -0.13 20.05
C GLN A 227 -2.95 0.68 19.25
N LEU A 228 -3.40 1.53 18.32
CA LEU A 228 -2.53 2.48 17.59
C LEU A 228 -1.89 3.49 18.56
N ARG A 229 -2.67 4.07 19.48
CA ARG A 229 -2.11 4.96 20.51
C ARG A 229 -1.05 4.28 21.39
N GLN A 230 -1.26 3.03 21.78
CA GLN A 230 -0.28 2.27 22.58
C GLN A 230 1.04 2.04 21.81
N ARG A 231 0.97 1.92 20.49
CA ARG A 231 2.13 1.84 19.59
C ARG A 231 2.75 3.20 19.26
N LYS A 232 2.16 4.28 19.77
CA LYS A 232 2.53 5.68 19.48
C LYS A 232 2.33 6.05 18.02
N GLU A 233 1.43 5.36 17.34
CA GLU A 233 1.05 5.68 15.97
C GLU A 233 0.10 6.88 15.93
N ARG A 234 0.34 7.79 14.99
CA ARG A 234 -0.61 8.84 14.63
C ARG A 234 -1.61 8.25 13.65
N TYR A 235 -2.87 8.54 13.86
CA TYR A 235 -3.89 8.05 12.96
C TYR A 235 -4.87 9.14 12.55
N LEU A 236 -5.43 8.96 11.36
CA LEU A 236 -6.62 9.63 10.86
C LEU A 236 -7.48 8.55 10.23
N LEU A 237 -8.54 8.11 10.91
CA LEU A 237 -9.35 6.96 10.52
C LEU A 237 -10.78 7.38 10.21
N ALA A 238 -11.32 6.91 9.07
CA ALA A 238 -12.72 7.14 8.74
C ALA A 238 -13.63 6.46 9.77
N VAL A 239 -14.78 7.09 10.03
CA VAL A 239 -15.80 6.55 10.95
C VAL A 239 -17.19 6.66 10.35
N PRO A 240 -18.12 5.74 10.69
CA PRO A 240 -19.48 5.80 10.18
C PRO A 240 -20.22 7.08 10.59
N SER A 241 -21.11 7.54 9.73
CA SER A 241 -21.95 8.73 9.95
C SER A 241 -22.78 8.71 11.24
N ASN A 242 -23.07 7.53 11.79
CA ASN A 242 -23.79 7.35 13.04
C ASN A 242 -22.90 7.29 14.28
N THR A 243 -21.59 7.54 14.15
CA THR A 243 -20.67 7.59 15.29
C THR A 243 -21.10 8.68 16.27
N LEU A 244 -21.12 8.33 17.55
CA LEU A 244 -21.51 9.27 18.62
C LEU A 244 -20.28 10.05 19.09
N ILE A 245 -20.40 11.36 19.05
CA ILE A 245 -19.36 12.28 19.53
C ILE A 245 -19.94 13.27 20.54
N ARG A 246 -19.09 13.76 21.41
CA ARG A 246 -19.34 14.92 22.27
C ARG A 246 -18.34 15.98 21.89
N ASP A 247 -18.84 17.10 21.39
CA ASP A 247 -18.02 18.27 21.10
C ASP A 247 -17.51 18.86 22.42
N LEU A 248 -16.21 19.06 22.52
CA LEU A 248 -15.53 19.57 23.70
C LEU A 248 -15.33 21.08 23.67
N LEU A 249 -15.45 21.69 22.49
CA LEU A 249 -15.33 23.13 22.26
C LEU A 249 -16.70 23.81 22.30
N ALA A 250 -17.81 23.07 22.13
CA ALA A 250 -19.15 23.62 22.26
C ALA A 250 -19.39 24.12 23.69
N GLU A 251 -20.05 25.25 23.80
CA GLU A 251 -20.43 25.81 25.10
C GLU A 251 -21.30 24.82 25.89
N PRO A 252 -20.91 24.50 27.14
CA PRO A 252 -21.70 23.57 27.93
C PRO A 252 -23.03 24.21 28.27
N ALA A 253 -24.14 23.52 27.98
CA ALA A 253 -25.47 23.95 28.39
C ALA A 253 -25.49 24.21 29.91
N TYR A 254 -25.69 25.45 30.30
CA TYR A 254 -25.80 25.85 31.70
C TYR A 254 -27.27 25.84 32.16
N PRO A 255 -27.66 24.88 33.02
CA PRO A 255 -29.07 24.77 33.43
C PRO A 255 -29.54 25.80 34.46
N GLY A 256 -28.82 26.93 34.63
CA GLY A 256 -29.16 27.98 35.62
C GLY A 256 -28.82 27.64 37.06
N HIS A 257 -28.81 26.40 37.46
CA HIS A 257 -28.46 25.93 38.81
C HIS A 257 -27.60 24.65 38.77
N GLY A 258 -26.54 24.57 39.57
CA GLY A 258 -25.68 23.38 39.75
C GLY A 258 -24.42 23.34 38.90
N ARG A 259 -23.78 22.16 38.81
CA ARG A 259 -22.55 21.96 38.00
C ARG A 259 -22.84 22.11 36.51
N ARG A 260 -21.93 22.77 35.77
CA ARG A 260 -21.92 22.75 34.29
C ARG A 260 -21.97 21.30 33.82
N ARG A 261 -22.99 20.91 33.06
CA ARG A 261 -23.13 19.59 32.51
C ARG A 261 -22.34 19.54 31.20
N ARG A 262 -21.57 18.47 31.00
CA ARG A 262 -20.96 18.18 29.70
C ARG A 262 -22.07 18.06 28.64
N GLY A 263 -21.84 18.56 27.44
CA GLY A 263 -22.76 18.43 26.31
C GLY A 263 -23.20 16.96 26.08
N PRO A 264 -24.33 16.73 25.45
CA PRO A 264 -24.80 15.39 25.09
C PRO A 264 -23.87 14.73 24.06
N PHE A 265 -23.96 13.40 23.90
CA PHE A 265 -23.44 12.73 22.74
C PHE A 265 -24.44 12.90 21.60
N VAL A 266 -23.95 13.36 20.45
CA VAL A 266 -24.71 13.51 19.20
C VAL A 266 -24.06 12.66 18.12
N ARG A 267 -24.82 12.30 17.08
CA ARG A 267 -24.27 11.62 15.91
C ARG A 267 -23.43 12.63 15.13
N VAL A 268 -22.34 12.12 14.51
CA VAL A 268 -21.44 12.99 13.75
C VAL A 268 -22.11 13.62 12.53
N ASP A 269 -23.04 12.92 11.86
CA ASP A 269 -23.85 13.48 10.77
C ASP A 269 -24.78 14.60 11.24
N ALA A 270 -25.37 14.47 12.42
CA ALA A 270 -26.23 15.50 13.01
C ALA A 270 -25.39 16.72 13.46
N TRP A 271 -24.18 16.52 13.98
CA TRP A 271 -23.24 17.60 14.27
C TRP A 271 -22.85 18.33 12.99
N CYS A 272 -22.50 17.60 11.93
CA CYS A 272 -22.14 18.18 10.63
C CYS A 272 -23.29 19.00 10.02
N ALA A 273 -24.54 18.49 10.10
CA ALA A 273 -25.72 19.20 9.58
C ALA A 273 -26.03 20.51 10.31
N ALA A 274 -25.50 20.72 11.52
CA ALA A 274 -25.65 21.94 12.31
C ALA A 274 -24.58 23.00 12.01
N LEU A 275 -23.55 22.67 11.22
CA LEU A 275 -22.49 23.61 10.85
C LEU A 275 -23.01 24.70 9.90
N ALA A 276 -22.59 25.93 10.13
CA ALA A 276 -22.81 27.05 9.22
C ALA A 276 -21.75 27.01 8.07
N GLN A 277 -21.95 27.85 7.05
CA GLN A 277 -21.01 27.92 5.93
C GLN A 277 -19.63 28.44 6.36
N GLU A 278 -19.58 29.34 7.31
CA GLU A 278 -18.36 29.91 7.89
C GLU A 278 -17.51 28.90 8.68
N ASP A 279 -18.07 27.76 9.10
CA ASP A 279 -17.35 26.69 9.79
C ASP A 279 -16.49 25.83 8.84
N TRP A 280 -16.67 26.02 7.53
CA TRP A 280 -15.95 25.27 6.52
C TRP A 280 -14.77 26.06 5.97
N GLN A 281 -13.62 25.41 5.94
CA GLN A 281 -12.42 25.97 5.31
C GLN A 281 -12.05 25.18 4.05
N THR A 282 -11.72 25.91 3.00
CA THR A 282 -11.21 25.34 1.75
C THR A 282 -9.70 25.17 1.86
N ILE A 283 -9.22 23.94 1.61
CA ILE A 283 -7.79 23.60 1.66
C ILE A 283 -7.36 23.09 0.29
N GLU A 284 -6.25 23.62 -0.20
CA GLU A 284 -5.52 23.05 -1.32
C GLU A 284 -4.57 21.97 -0.78
N VAL A 285 -4.78 20.71 -1.24
CA VAL A 285 -4.02 19.55 -0.73
C VAL A 285 -2.73 19.37 -1.51
N ARG A 286 -2.77 19.54 -2.83
CA ARG A 286 -1.63 19.41 -3.76
C ARG A 286 -2.01 19.90 -5.15
N ASP A 287 -0.99 20.16 -5.99
CA ASP A 287 -1.17 20.29 -7.42
C ASP A 287 -1.58 18.94 -8.04
N GLY A 288 -2.59 18.96 -8.87
CA GLY A 288 -3.06 17.81 -9.65
C GLY A 288 -2.84 18.03 -11.15
N GLU A 289 -2.82 16.96 -11.95
CA GLU A 289 -2.69 17.04 -13.42
C GLU A 289 -3.82 17.89 -14.08
N LYS A 290 -4.97 18.03 -13.40
CA LYS A 290 -6.14 18.80 -13.86
C LYS A 290 -6.36 20.08 -13.07
N GLY A 291 -5.35 20.56 -12.32
CA GLY A 291 -5.44 21.70 -11.42
C GLY A 291 -5.31 21.32 -9.95
N PRO A 292 -5.32 22.31 -9.01
CA PRO A 292 -5.15 22.05 -7.60
C PRO A 292 -6.25 21.12 -7.05
N LEU A 293 -5.86 20.12 -6.30
CA LEU A 293 -6.79 19.27 -5.57
C LEU A 293 -7.25 19.98 -4.32
N VAL A 294 -8.48 20.45 -4.34
CA VAL A 294 -9.09 21.25 -3.26
C VAL A 294 -10.11 20.40 -2.51
N THR A 295 -10.24 20.60 -1.21
CA THR A 295 -11.28 19.99 -0.37
C THR A 295 -11.76 21.01 0.67
N GLU A 296 -12.99 20.88 1.12
CA GLU A 296 -13.51 21.66 2.23
C GLU A 296 -13.53 20.80 3.49
N VAL A 297 -13.15 21.39 4.62
CA VAL A 297 -13.05 20.70 5.89
C VAL A 297 -13.57 21.54 7.04
N ALA A 298 -14.28 20.90 7.97
CA ALA A 298 -14.60 21.44 9.29
C ALA A 298 -14.05 20.50 10.36
N TRP A 299 -13.61 21.02 11.50
CA TRP A 299 -13.06 20.22 12.57
C TRP A 299 -13.35 20.75 13.97
N THR A 300 -13.32 19.84 14.94
CA THR A 300 -13.45 20.16 16.36
C THR A 300 -12.76 19.10 17.22
N LEU A 301 -12.62 19.38 18.52
CA LEU A 301 -12.14 18.40 19.50
C LEU A 301 -13.33 17.65 20.11
N VAL A 302 -13.24 16.33 20.13
CA VAL A 302 -14.33 15.48 20.56
C VAL A 302 -13.90 14.41 21.56
N GLN A 303 -14.91 13.91 22.28
CA GLN A 303 -14.85 12.62 22.95
C GLN A 303 -15.80 11.67 22.21
N ALA A 304 -15.24 10.62 21.58
CA ALA A 304 -16.03 9.67 20.82
C ALA A 304 -16.62 8.56 21.72
N LYS A 305 -17.78 8.03 21.31
CA LYS A 305 -18.42 6.86 21.92
C LYS A 305 -18.62 5.81 20.84
N SER A 306 -17.99 4.65 21.01
CA SER A 306 -18.06 3.52 20.09
C SER A 306 -18.48 2.27 20.86
N GLU A 307 -19.35 1.44 20.29
CA GLU A 307 -19.81 0.17 20.89
C GLU A 307 -20.30 0.32 22.34
N GLY A 308 -20.98 1.43 22.64
CA GLY A 308 -21.49 1.72 23.97
C GLY A 308 -20.45 2.26 24.97
N LYS A 309 -19.16 2.24 24.62
CA LYS A 309 -18.07 2.72 25.47
C LYS A 309 -17.62 4.13 25.07
N VAL A 310 -17.38 4.96 26.08
CA VAL A 310 -16.85 6.32 25.88
C VAL A 310 -15.33 6.25 25.84
N SER A 311 -14.72 6.84 24.81
CA SER A 311 -13.27 6.97 24.73
C SER A 311 -12.74 7.83 25.88
N GLN A 312 -11.66 7.41 26.51
CA GLN A 312 -10.97 8.24 27.51
C GLN A 312 -10.09 9.30 26.86
N ALA A 313 -9.76 9.14 25.56
CA ALA A 313 -8.93 10.07 24.85
C ALA A 313 -9.77 11.18 24.20
N VAL A 314 -9.18 12.36 24.13
CA VAL A 314 -9.63 13.44 23.26
C VAL A 314 -9.11 13.14 21.87
N GLU A 315 -9.96 13.31 20.86
CA GLU A 315 -9.66 13.10 19.45
C GLU A 315 -10.10 14.35 18.67
N SER A 316 -9.40 14.67 17.59
CA SER A 316 -9.90 15.62 16.59
C SER A 316 -10.91 14.91 15.70
N LEU A 317 -12.09 15.47 15.55
CA LEU A 317 -13.04 15.13 14.50
C LEU A 317 -12.73 16.04 13.31
N LEU A 318 -12.58 15.47 12.13
CA LEU A 318 -12.53 16.19 10.86
C LEU A 318 -13.69 15.68 9.99
N VAL A 319 -14.36 16.62 9.34
CA VAL A 319 -15.39 16.31 8.34
C VAL A 319 -14.96 16.94 7.03
N PHE A 320 -14.72 16.11 6.02
CA PHE A 320 -14.47 16.56 4.67
C PHE A 320 -15.76 16.53 3.86
N ARG A 321 -15.96 17.51 2.99
CA ARG A 321 -17.07 17.51 2.04
C ARG A 321 -16.56 17.71 0.62
N GLU A 322 -17.16 16.95 -0.30
CA GLU A 322 -16.81 16.95 -1.71
C GLU A 322 -18.06 16.91 -2.57
N GLU A 323 -18.11 17.83 -3.53
CA GLU A 323 -19.15 17.81 -4.54
C GLU A 323 -18.88 16.68 -5.52
N GLN A 324 -19.89 15.83 -5.72
CA GLN A 324 -19.84 14.72 -6.66
C GLN A 324 -20.27 15.20 -8.06
N SER A 325 -19.94 14.40 -9.08
CA SER A 325 -20.28 14.71 -10.49
C SER A 325 -21.78 14.84 -10.76
N ASP A 326 -22.62 14.32 -9.87
CA ASP A 326 -24.09 14.42 -9.94
C ASP A 326 -24.66 15.63 -9.16
N GLY A 327 -23.79 16.50 -8.61
CA GLY A 327 -24.16 17.65 -7.82
C GLY A 327 -24.52 17.34 -6.37
N THR A 328 -24.41 16.07 -5.93
CA THR A 328 -24.58 15.71 -4.51
C THR A 328 -23.31 16.03 -3.73
N VAL A 329 -23.46 16.32 -2.43
CA VAL A 329 -22.34 16.57 -1.53
C VAL A 329 -22.11 15.32 -0.67
N LYS A 330 -20.94 14.71 -0.81
CA LYS A 330 -20.48 13.62 0.06
C LYS A 330 -19.78 14.18 1.27
N HIS A 331 -20.07 13.60 2.45
CA HIS A 331 -19.38 13.91 3.70
C HIS A 331 -18.64 12.67 4.19
N ASP A 332 -17.35 12.83 4.47
CA ASP A 332 -16.51 11.80 5.10
C ASP A 332 -16.10 12.27 6.50
N TYR A 333 -16.27 11.42 7.50
CA TYR A 333 -16.06 11.70 8.91
C TYR A 333 -14.84 10.94 9.40
N LEU A 334 -13.87 11.63 10.00
CA LEU A 334 -12.63 11.02 10.45
C LEU A 334 -12.28 11.42 11.89
N LEU A 335 -11.66 10.50 12.62
CA LEU A 335 -11.13 10.73 13.96
C LEU A 335 -9.61 10.60 13.96
N SER A 336 -8.94 11.52 14.65
CA SER A 336 -7.48 11.53 14.81
C SER A 336 -7.08 11.64 16.28
N ASN A 337 -5.96 11.01 16.67
CA ASN A 337 -5.32 11.23 17.97
C ASN A 337 -4.40 12.46 18.01
N GLU A 338 -4.20 13.11 16.87
CA GLU A 338 -3.47 14.39 16.80
C GLU A 338 -4.46 15.56 16.84
N ILE A 339 -4.04 16.65 17.44
CA ILE A 339 -4.81 17.90 17.40
C ILE A 339 -4.65 18.51 16.00
N ALA A 340 -5.78 18.76 15.35
CA ALA A 340 -5.78 19.38 14.03
C ALA A 340 -5.14 20.77 14.09
N SER A 341 -4.22 21.05 13.15
CA SER A 341 -3.70 22.40 12.92
C SER A 341 -4.78 23.28 12.29
N ASP A 342 -4.57 24.56 12.25
CA ASP A 342 -5.44 25.52 11.60
C ASP A 342 -4.66 26.24 10.47
N PRO A 343 -4.93 25.92 9.21
CA PRO A 343 -5.79 24.86 8.66
C PRO A 343 -5.15 23.44 8.78
N PRO A 344 -5.95 22.36 8.74
CA PRO A 344 -5.47 20.98 8.89
C PRO A 344 -4.93 20.36 7.58
N VAL A 345 -3.98 21.02 6.92
CA VAL A 345 -3.44 20.66 5.59
C VAL A 345 -2.84 19.25 5.58
N GLU A 346 -2.04 18.90 6.60
CA GLU A 346 -1.42 17.56 6.67
C GLU A 346 -2.49 16.45 6.77
N MET A 347 -3.55 16.68 7.56
CA MET A 347 -4.64 15.71 7.68
C MET A 347 -5.48 15.61 6.40
N ALA A 348 -5.65 16.72 5.65
CA ALA A 348 -6.28 16.68 4.33
C ALA A 348 -5.47 15.84 3.32
N TRP A 349 -4.14 15.90 3.39
CA TRP A 349 -3.26 15.03 2.62
C TRP A 349 -3.44 13.56 2.99
N VAL A 350 -3.51 13.22 4.28
CA VAL A 350 -3.73 11.84 4.76
C VAL A 350 -5.08 11.31 4.31
N TYR A 351 -6.15 12.13 4.41
CA TYR A 351 -7.48 11.79 3.91
C TYR A 351 -7.46 11.42 2.42
N LYS A 352 -6.79 12.21 1.58
CA LYS A 352 -6.66 11.90 0.15
C LYS A 352 -5.75 10.71 -0.15
N GLY A 353 -4.88 10.33 0.80
CA GLY A 353 -3.99 9.18 0.67
C GLY A 353 -4.73 7.84 0.62
N GLU A 354 -5.86 7.70 1.33
CA GLU A 354 -6.67 6.47 1.34
C GLU A 354 -7.17 6.11 -0.06
N HIS A 355 -7.71 7.07 -0.80
CA HIS A 355 -8.22 6.87 -2.15
C HIS A 355 -7.17 6.30 -3.12
N ARG A 356 -5.88 6.61 -2.95
CA ARG A 356 -4.81 6.06 -3.77
C ARG A 356 -4.65 4.55 -3.61
N ILE A 357 -4.93 4.03 -2.41
CA ILE A 357 -4.85 2.58 -2.18
C ILE A 357 -6.08 1.88 -2.76
N GLU A 358 -7.25 2.50 -2.74
CA GLU A 358 -8.42 1.99 -3.46
C GLU A 358 -8.15 1.86 -4.97
N GLU A 359 -7.54 2.88 -5.60
CA GLU A 359 -7.11 2.84 -7.00
C GLU A 359 -6.07 1.74 -7.24
N CYS A 360 -5.08 1.60 -6.34
CA CYS A 360 -4.07 0.55 -6.42
C CYS A 360 -4.69 -0.84 -6.32
N LEU A 361 -5.65 -1.06 -5.42
CA LEU A 361 -6.41 -2.31 -5.31
C LEU A 361 -7.26 -2.59 -6.55
N LYS A 362 -7.84 -1.56 -7.15
CA LYS A 362 -8.57 -1.69 -8.42
C LYS A 362 -7.62 -2.15 -9.52
N THR A 363 -6.49 -1.49 -9.72
CA THR A 363 -5.46 -1.87 -10.68
C THR A 363 -4.91 -3.27 -10.41
N ALA A 364 -4.64 -3.65 -9.16
CA ALA A 364 -4.18 -4.97 -8.81
C ALA A 364 -5.19 -6.07 -9.22
N LYS A 365 -6.49 -5.80 -9.08
CA LYS A 365 -7.55 -6.73 -9.44
C LYS A 365 -7.80 -6.82 -10.95
N SER A 366 -7.71 -5.70 -11.67
CA SER A 366 -7.96 -5.66 -13.13
C SER A 366 -6.71 -6.01 -13.95
N GLU A 367 -5.54 -5.43 -13.60
CA GLU A 367 -4.34 -5.54 -14.44
C GLU A 367 -3.34 -6.60 -13.98
N ALA A 368 -3.21 -6.83 -12.65
CA ALA A 368 -2.27 -7.79 -12.08
C ALA A 368 -2.93 -9.11 -11.65
N GLY A 369 -4.11 -9.44 -12.17
CA GLY A 369 -4.78 -10.73 -11.99
C GLY A 369 -5.12 -11.10 -10.53
N MET A 370 -5.06 -10.17 -9.59
CA MET A 370 -5.28 -10.45 -8.16
C MET A 370 -6.64 -11.07 -7.86
N ALA A 371 -7.66 -10.86 -8.70
CA ALA A 371 -8.98 -11.43 -8.53
C ALA A 371 -9.21 -12.75 -9.29
N ASP A 372 -8.30 -13.14 -10.19
CA ASP A 372 -8.50 -14.19 -11.21
C ASP A 372 -8.06 -15.60 -10.75
N TYR A 373 -7.94 -15.81 -9.47
CA TYR A 373 -7.47 -17.08 -8.94
C TYR A 373 -8.58 -18.10 -8.69
N GLN A 374 -8.19 -19.40 -8.83
CA GLN A 374 -9.05 -20.55 -8.55
C GLN A 374 -8.53 -21.40 -7.38
N VAL A 375 -7.44 -20.99 -6.73
CA VAL A 375 -6.86 -21.69 -5.58
C VAL A 375 -7.85 -21.75 -4.40
N ARG A 376 -7.82 -22.87 -3.66
CA ARG A 376 -8.76 -23.14 -2.57
C ARG A 376 -8.08 -23.30 -1.22
N THR A 377 -6.77 -23.60 -1.21
CA THR A 377 -5.99 -23.85 -0.01
C THR A 377 -5.49 -22.56 0.62
N TRP A 378 -5.07 -22.63 1.87
CA TRP A 378 -4.45 -21.53 2.61
C TRP A 378 -3.15 -21.08 1.93
N GLU A 379 -2.25 -22.01 1.66
CA GLU A 379 -0.99 -21.71 0.98
C GLU A 379 -1.22 -21.13 -0.41
N GLY A 380 -2.05 -21.80 -1.22
CA GLY A 380 -2.34 -21.32 -2.57
C GLY A 380 -2.88 -19.89 -2.61
N TRP A 381 -3.71 -19.50 -1.64
CA TRP A 381 -4.19 -18.14 -1.55
C TRP A 381 -3.06 -17.15 -1.25
N HIS A 382 -2.20 -17.46 -0.26
CA HIS A 382 -1.08 -16.58 0.10
C HIS A 382 -0.04 -16.51 -1.02
N HIS A 383 0.26 -17.61 -1.69
CA HIS A 383 1.14 -17.63 -2.85
C HIS A 383 0.63 -16.74 -3.97
N HIS A 384 -0.66 -16.90 -4.36
CA HIS A 384 -1.26 -16.09 -5.40
C HIS A 384 -1.26 -14.61 -5.06
N ILE A 385 -1.75 -14.24 -3.87
CA ILE A 385 -1.80 -12.83 -3.46
C ILE A 385 -0.39 -12.23 -3.37
N CYS A 386 0.58 -12.95 -2.82
CA CYS A 386 1.96 -12.49 -2.78
C CYS A 386 2.48 -12.17 -4.18
N LEU A 387 2.38 -13.10 -5.15
CA LEU A 387 2.85 -12.88 -6.52
C LEU A 387 2.06 -11.77 -7.24
N SER A 388 0.77 -11.60 -6.94
CA SER A 388 -0.04 -10.49 -7.46
C SER A 388 0.39 -9.13 -6.88
N LEU A 389 0.82 -9.08 -5.62
CA LEU A 389 1.40 -7.87 -5.02
C LEU A 389 2.71 -7.50 -5.73
N LEU A 390 3.58 -8.49 -6.04
CA LEU A 390 4.81 -8.24 -6.80
C LEU A 390 4.51 -7.74 -8.21
N ALA A 391 3.53 -8.35 -8.90
CA ALA A 391 3.08 -7.89 -10.22
C ALA A 391 2.60 -6.44 -10.16
N THR A 392 1.79 -6.10 -9.16
CA THR A 392 1.28 -4.73 -8.94
C THR A 392 2.43 -3.74 -8.67
N TRP A 393 3.42 -4.14 -7.86
CA TRP A 393 4.58 -3.30 -7.57
C TRP A 393 5.43 -3.05 -8.82
N PHE A 394 5.66 -4.10 -9.65
CA PHE A 394 6.34 -3.96 -10.93
C PHE A 394 5.63 -2.98 -11.87
N LEU A 395 4.29 -3.08 -12.01
CA LEU A 395 3.50 -2.12 -12.79
C LEU A 395 3.69 -0.67 -12.29
N GLY A 396 3.70 -0.48 -10.98
CA GLY A 396 3.97 0.83 -10.38
C GLY A 396 5.37 1.38 -10.71
N GLU A 397 6.40 0.51 -10.69
CA GLU A 397 7.78 0.88 -11.05
C GLU A 397 7.88 1.25 -12.54
N GLU A 398 7.28 0.44 -13.43
CA GLU A 398 7.28 0.72 -14.87
C GLU A 398 6.49 1.98 -15.22
N THR A 399 5.36 2.24 -14.56
CA THR A 399 4.58 3.48 -14.74
C THR A 399 5.40 4.70 -14.34
N ARG A 400 6.12 4.65 -13.21
CA ARG A 400 7.01 5.75 -12.79
C ARG A 400 8.17 5.93 -13.76
N ARG A 401 8.75 4.84 -14.25
CA ARG A 401 9.80 4.90 -15.27
C ARG A 401 9.30 5.56 -16.54
N GLY A 402 8.11 5.21 -17.01
CA GLY A 402 7.48 5.82 -18.18
C GLY A 402 7.27 7.32 -18.01
N LYS A 403 6.71 7.76 -16.90
CA LYS A 403 6.49 9.19 -16.59
C LYS A 403 7.80 9.98 -16.55
N ASN A 404 8.87 9.41 -16.00
CA ASN A 404 10.19 10.06 -15.96
C ASN A 404 10.88 10.15 -17.33
N THR A 405 10.52 9.27 -18.28
CA THR A 405 11.07 9.26 -19.64
C THR A 405 10.28 10.17 -20.59
N ASP A 406 9.01 10.45 -20.28
CA ASP A 406 8.13 11.34 -21.05
C ASP A 406 8.22 12.81 -20.60
N SER A 407 8.83 13.14 -19.48
CA SER A 407 9.24 14.50 -19.18
C SER A 407 10.21 14.93 -20.28
N ARG A 408 9.75 15.86 -21.14
CA ARG A 408 10.55 16.40 -22.26
C ARG A 408 11.93 16.75 -21.74
N PRO A 409 13.02 16.13 -22.23
CA PRO A 409 14.36 16.55 -21.84
C PRO A 409 14.49 18.01 -22.22
N ASP A 410 15.00 18.80 -21.30
CA ASP A 410 15.34 20.20 -21.53
C ASP A 410 16.14 20.28 -22.85
N ALA A 411 15.84 21.24 -23.71
CA ALA A 411 16.44 21.34 -25.05
C ALA A 411 17.97 21.34 -25.01
N ALA A 412 18.59 21.74 -23.88
CA ALA A 412 20.01 21.66 -23.61
C ALA A 412 20.54 20.22 -23.44
N ALA A 413 19.72 19.29 -22.88
CA ALA A 413 20.09 17.89 -22.71
C ALA A 413 20.01 17.10 -24.04
N VAL A 414 19.08 17.47 -24.93
CA VAL A 414 18.98 16.90 -26.30
C VAL A 414 20.17 17.32 -27.15
N ALA A 415 20.61 18.56 -27.07
CA ALA A 415 21.76 19.07 -27.82
C ALA A 415 23.10 18.41 -27.37
N SER A 416 23.22 17.97 -26.11
CA SER A 416 24.41 17.24 -25.65
C SER A 416 24.38 15.76 -26.03
N ALA A 417 23.21 15.14 -26.18
CA ALA A 417 23.07 13.73 -26.60
C ALA A 417 23.31 13.56 -28.11
N ASP A 418 22.88 14.52 -28.94
CA ASP A 418 23.12 14.50 -30.38
C ASP A 418 24.61 14.68 -30.74
N CYS A 419 25.40 15.33 -29.88
CA CYS A 419 26.85 15.47 -30.06
C CYS A 419 27.62 14.14 -29.83
N TRP A 420 27.04 13.16 -29.09
CA TRP A 420 27.64 11.85 -28.88
C TRP A 420 27.29 10.82 -29.97
N LEU A 421 26.23 11.03 -30.73
CA LEU A 421 25.78 10.16 -31.82
C LEU A 421 26.33 10.55 -33.20
N ALA A 422 27.07 11.67 -33.33
CA ALA A 422 27.58 12.21 -34.57
C ALA A 422 29.08 11.99 -34.77
N GLN A 423 29.70 11.00 -34.16
CA GLN A 423 31.11 10.63 -34.52
C GLN A 423 31.09 9.48 -35.53
N PRO A 424 31.58 9.73 -36.79
CA PRO A 424 31.72 8.67 -37.79
C PRO A 424 32.87 7.73 -37.42
N GLY A 425 32.69 6.45 -37.64
CA GLY A 425 33.61 5.39 -37.39
C GLY A 425 35.00 5.64 -38.00
N ALA A 426 36.04 5.45 -37.21
CA ALA A 426 37.39 5.29 -37.67
C ALA A 426 37.77 3.81 -37.64
N GLU A 427 37.88 3.24 -38.83
CA GLU A 427 38.50 1.95 -39.10
C GLU A 427 40.02 2.04 -38.83
N GLY A 428 40.58 0.90 -38.47
CA GLY A 428 41.85 0.67 -37.89
C GLY A 428 43.11 1.10 -38.70
N SER A 429 44.18 1.25 -37.99
CA SER A 429 45.52 0.76 -38.42
C SER A 429 46.46 0.63 -37.21
N HIS A 430 47.16 -0.50 -37.18
CA HIS A 430 48.26 -0.82 -36.30
C HIS A 430 49.46 0.15 -36.46
N ALA A 431 50.05 0.53 -35.36
CA ALA A 431 51.53 0.53 -35.19
C ALA A 431 51.91 0.91 -33.74
N GLY A 432 52.82 0.16 -33.19
CA GLY A 432 53.25 0.19 -31.81
C GLY A 432 54.25 1.31 -31.49
N THR A 433 54.68 1.24 -30.27
CA THR A 433 55.91 1.68 -29.59
C THR A 433 55.68 2.62 -28.40
N ASP A 434 56.01 2.08 -27.31
CA ASP A 434 57.02 2.42 -26.29
C ASP A 434 56.73 3.50 -25.22
N VAL A 435 56.69 2.95 -24.02
CA VAL A 435 57.25 3.36 -22.71
C VAL A 435 57.38 4.85 -22.37
N SER A 436 56.72 5.27 -21.28
CA SER A 436 57.45 5.85 -20.13
C SER A 436 56.52 6.08 -18.91
N HIS A 437 56.99 5.60 -17.78
CA HIS A 437 56.48 5.82 -16.41
C HIS A 437 56.45 7.31 -16.05
N ARG A 438 55.33 7.77 -15.45
CA ARG A 438 55.34 8.84 -14.47
C ARG A 438 54.29 8.63 -13.41
N HIS A 439 54.74 8.53 -12.14
CA HIS A 439 53.92 8.52 -10.93
C HIS A 439 53.20 9.87 -10.70
N PRO A 440 52.02 9.88 -10.13
CA PRO A 440 51.43 11.08 -9.57
C PRO A 440 51.89 11.34 -8.12
N PRO A 441 51.89 12.59 -7.65
CA PRO A 441 52.43 12.96 -6.34
C PRO A 441 51.37 12.79 -5.20
N THR A 442 51.91 12.43 -4.03
CA THR A 442 51.24 12.28 -2.75
C THR A 442 50.81 13.64 -2.17
N PRO A 443 49.63 13.78 -1.56
CA PRO A 443 49.30 14.98 -0.79
C PRO A 443 49.81 14.90 0.66
N PRO A 444 50.03 16.07 1.33
CA PRO A 444 50.72 16.12 2.61
C PRO A 444 49.84 15.84 3.81
N GLN A 445 50.40 15.14 4.78
CA GLN A 445 49.89 14.94 6.13
C GLN A 445 49.85 16.25 6.92
N ARG A 446 48.77 16.52 7.64
CA ARG A 446 48.77 17.47 8.75
C ARG A 446 48.39 16.77 10.04
N GLY A 447 49.21 16.99 11.06
CA GLY A 447 49.23 16.37 12.36
C GLY A 447 48.07 16.76 13.26
N GLY A 448 47.81 15.88 14.19
CA GLY A 448 46.87 16.06 15.27
C GLY A 448 47.36 16.97 16.41
N PRO A 449 46.53 17.21 17.39
CA PRO A 449 46.98 16.93 18.74
C PRO A 449 46.05 16.07 19.59
N SER A 450 46.71 15.49 20.55
CA SER A 450 46.38 14.51 21.54
C SER A 450 45.30 14.90 22.55
N LEU A 451 44.68 13.87 23.08
CA LEU A 451 43.81 13.68 24.25
C LEU A 451 44.26 14.38 25.55
N PRO A 452 43.35 14.47 26.56
CA PRO A 452 43.58 13.58 27.70
C PRO A 452 42.36 12.77 28.16
N LEU A 453 42.70 11.62 28.73
CA LEU A 453 41.90 10.70 29.52
C LEU A 453 41.36 11.36 30.82
N ALA A 454 40.17 11.02 31.24
CA ALA A 454 39.73 11.06 32.63
C ALA A 454 38.70 9.94 32.91
N THR A 455 39.18 8.94 33.55
CA THR A 455 38.86 8.31 34.87
C THR A 455 37.41 7.86 35.07
N THR A 456 37.30 6.56 35.16
CA THR A 456 36.32 5.69 35.78
C THR A 456 35.92 6.16 37.18
N GLN A 457 34.64 6.20 37.52
CA GLN A 457 34.14 5.96 38.86
C GLN A 457 32.90 5.08 38.84
N THR A 458 33.12 3.90 39.37
CA THR A 458 32.14 2.91 39.84
C THR A 458 31.43 3.46 41.07
N LEU A 459 30.13 3.36 41.16
CA LEU A 459 29.43 3.31 42.46
C LEU A 459 28.27 2.31 42.37
N ALA A 460 28.29 1.48 43.40
CA ALA A 460 27.46 0.32 43.59
C ALA A 460 26.07 0.66 44.19
N SER A 461 25.14 -0.21 43.88
CA SER A 461 24.01 -0.75 44.66
C SER A 461 23.46 0.02 45.88
N SER A 462 22.16 0.22 45.96
CA SER A 462 21.32 -0.30 47.04
C SER A 462 19.82 -0.22 46.74
N SER A 463 19.20 -1.33 46.98
CA SER A 463 17.80 -1.67 47.20
C SER A 463 16.97 -0.59 47.93
N LEU A 464 15.77 -0.36 47.46
CA LEU A 464 14.50 -0.56 48.20
C LEU A 464 13.34 -0.52 47.17
#